data_57de93500a6113509b95711872cf9ba0
#
_entry.id   57de93500a6113509b95711872cf9ba0
#
_cell.length_a   1.000
_cell.length_b   1.000
_cell.length_c   1.000
_cell.angle_alpha   90.00
_cell.angle_beta   90.00
_cell.angle_gamma   90.00
#
_symmetry.space_group_name_H-M   'P 1'
#
loop_
_entity.id
_entity.type
_entity.pdbx_description
1 polymer ?
#
loop_
_entity_poly.entity_id
_entity_poly.type
_entity_poly.pdbx_seq_one_letter_code
_entity_poly.pdbx_strand_id
1 'polypeptide(L)'
;MSKQLLRSGTSIGANTRESKNAQSKKDFMNKLNIALKEADETEYWLELLYRTDYLTEEEYTSINNDNSEIIKILTTIIKKLKIDTSSI
;
A
#
# COMPACT_ATOMS: atom_id res chain seq x y z
N MET A 1 -14.33 -10.14 -7.22
CA MET A 1 -13.45 -10.20 -6.03
C MET A 1 -11.99 -10.17 -6.41
N SER A 2 -11.51 -11.15 -7.18
CA SER A 2 -10.12 -11.16 -7.62
C SER A 2 -9.74 -9.94 -8.46
N LYS A 3 -10.67 -9.42 -9.25
CA LYS A 3 -10.45 -8.20 -10.03
C LYS A 3 -10.22 -6.97 -9.13
N GLN A 4 -10.93 -6.89 -8.01
CA GLN A 4 -10.79 -5.78 -7.07
C GLN A 4 -9.43 -5.85 -6.37
N LEU A 5 -8.99 -7.04 -5.99
CA LEU A 5 -7.70 -7.24 -5.38
C LEU A 5 -6.57 -6.88 -6.34
N LEU A 6 -6.66 -7.33 -7.59
CA LEU A 6 -5.68 -7.02 -8.62
C LEU A 6 -5.62 -5.51 -8.89
N ARG A 7 -6.77 -4.86 -8.94
CA ARG A 7 -6.86 -3.42 -9.14
C ARG A 7 -6.18 -2.65 -8.02
N SER A 8 -6.42 -3.05 -6.76
CA SER A 8 -5.79 -2.44 -5.59
C SER A 8 -4.28 -2.58 -5.65
N GLY A 9 -3.78 -3.77 -5.96
CA GLY A 9 -2.34 -4.02 -6.08
C GLY A 9 -1.72 -3.21 -7.21
N THR A 10 -2.41 -3.09 -8.34
CA THR A 10 -1.95 -2.30 -9.48
C THR A 10 -1.91 -0.80 -9.12
N SER A 11 -2.91 -0.32 -8.38
CA SER A 11 -2.96 1.08 -7.93
C SER A 11 -1.78 1.40 -7.03
N ILE A 12 -1.40 0.51 -6.11
CA ILE A 12 -0.24 0.70 -5.25
C ILE A 12 1.02 0.87 -6.10
N GLY A 13 1.24 0.00 -7.07
CA GLY A 13 2.40 0.06 -7.96
C GLY A 13 2.42 1.33 -8.79
N ALA A 14 1.29 1.71 -9.37
CA ALA A 14 1.18 2.92 -10.18
C ALA A 14 1.47 4.18 -9.36
N ASN A 15 0.87 4.29 -8.18
CA ASN A 15 1.08 5.45 -7.31
C ASN A 15 2.52 5.55 -6.83
N THR A 16 3.16 4.44 -6.51
CA THR A 16 4.56 4.43 -6.09
C THR A 16 5.48 4.86 -7.22
N ARG A 17 5.18 4.44 -8.45
CA ARG A 17 5.95 4.83 -9.63
C ARG A 17 5.81 6.33 -9.91
N GLU A 18 4.60 6.86 -9.81
CA GLU A 18 4.34 8.28 -10.01
C GLU A 18 5.06 9.15 -8.99
N SER A 19 5.19 8.68 -7.74
CA SER A 19 5.85 9.45 -6.69
C SER A 19 7.32 9.72 -6.99
N LYS A 20 7.97 8.89 -7.79
CA LYS A 20 9.35 9.11 -8.20
C LYS A 20 9.50 10.32 -9.11
N ASN A 21 8.43 10.72 -9.77
CA ASN A 21 8.44 11.85 -10.70
C ASN A 21 7.75 13.09 -10.10
N ALA A 22 7.36 13.03 -8.83
CA ALA A 22 6.73 14.16 -8.16
C ALA A 22 7.68 15.34 -8.07
N GLN A 23 7.19 16.53 -8.37
CA GLN A 23 8.00 17.73 -8.44
C GLN A 23 8.30 18.37 -7.09
N SER A 24 7.57 17.99 -6.03
CA SER A 24 7.74 18.57 -4.70
C SER A 24 7.61 17.48 -3.63
N LYS A 25 8.19 17.76 -2.45
CA LYS A 25 8.06 16.87 -1.30
C LYS A 25 6.61 16.66 -0.91
N LYS A 26 5.79 17.70 -1.05
CA LYS A 26 4.36 17.62 -0.72
C LYS A 26 3.65 16.66 -1.66
N ASP A 27 3.91 16.73 -2.96
CA ASP A 27 3.32 15.82 -3.94
C ASP A 27 3.79 14.39 -3.70
N PHE A 28 5.08 14.22 -3.40
CA PHE A 28 5.64 12.93 -3.07
C PHE A 28 4.94 12.32 -1.85
N MET A 29 4.76 13.12 -0.80
CA MET A 29 4.05 12.69 0.41
C MET A 29 2.60 12.31 0.11
N ASN A 30 1.90 13.09 -0.71
CA ASN A 30 0.53 12.79 -1.10
C ASN A 30 0.44 11.47 -1.85
N LYS A 31 1.36 11.21 -2.77
CA LYS A 31 1.39 9.95 -3.51
C LYS A 31 1.66 8.75 -2.59
N LEU A 32 2.54 8.92 -1.61
CA LEU A 32 2.81 7.87 -0.63
C LEU A 32 1.59 7.58 0.23
N ASN A 33 0.86 8.61 0.65
CA ASN A 33 -0.36 8.44 1.44
C ASN A 33 -1.45 7.73 0.65
N ILE A 34 -1.57 8.03 -0.64
CA ILE A 34 -2.52 7.34 -1.52
C ILE A 34 -2.14 5.86 -1.63
N ALA A 35 -0.85 5.57 -1.83
CA ALA A 35 -0.37 4.19 -1.90
C ALA A 35 -0.64 3.43 -0.60
N LEU A 36 -0.45 4.08 0.54
CA LEU A 36 -0.73 3.46 1.84
C LEU A 36 -2.22 3.15 1.98
N LYS A 37 -3.08 4.06 1.55
CA LYS A 37 -4.53 3.84 1.57
C LYS A 37 -4.92 2.64 0.71
N GLU A 38 -4.32 2.52 -0.47
CA GLU A 38 -4.57 1.39 -1.37
C GLU A 38 -4.11 0.07 -0.73
N ALA A 39 -3.00 0.09 -0.01
CA ALA A 39 -2.51 -1.09 0.70
C ALA A 39 -3.47 -1.51 1.81
N ASP A 40 -4.04 -0.55 2.53
CA ASP A 40 -5.05 -0.82 3.56
C ASP A 40 -6.31 -1.44 2.94
N GLU A 41 -6.75 -0.94 1.79
CA GLU A 41 -7.89 -1.50 1.07
C GLU A 41 -7.62 -2.94 0.63
N THR A 42 -6.39 -3.21 0.19
CA THR A 42 -5.98 -4.55 -0.20
C THR A 42 -6.09 -5.51 0.98
N GLU A 43 -5.69 -5.09 2.17
CA GLU A 43 -5.81 -5.89 3.39
C GLU A 43 -7.27 -6.24 3.66
N TYR A 44 -8.17 -5.29 3.52
CA TYR A 44 -9.61 -5.50 3.70
C TYR A 44 -10.14 -6.55 2.72
N TRP A 45 -9.77 -6.45 1.43
CA TRP A 45 -10.24 -7.39 0.42
C TRP A 45 -9.67 -8.79 0.62
N LEU A 46 -8.42 -8.89 1.06
CA LEU A 46 -7.80 -10.18 1.38
C LEU A 46 -8.55 -10.88 2.51
N GLU A 47 -8.90 -10.15 3.55
CA GLU A 47 -9.65 -10.70 4.68
C GLU A 47 -11.02 -11.18 4.24
N LEU A 48 -11.71 -10.40 3.39
CA LEU A 48 -13.02 -10.77 2.88
C LEU A 48 -12.95 -12.03 2.02
N LEU A 49 -11.94 -12.13 1.15
CA LEU A 49 -11.73 -13.31 0.31
C LEU A 49 -11.45 -14.55 1.14
N TYR A 50 -10.68 -14.39 2.21
CA TYR A 50 -10.38 -15.50 3.11
C TYR A 50 -11.64 -15.96 3.85
N ARG A 51 -12.42 -15.02 4.40
CA ARG A 51 -13.64 -15.33 5.15
C ARG A 51 -14.72 -15.98 4.29
N THR A 52 -14.74 -15.69 3.00
CA THR A 52 -15.72 -16.27 2.07
C THR A 52 -15.18 -17.49 1.33
N ASP A 53 -14.08 -18.06 1.79
CA ASP A 53 -13.46 -19.28 1.26
C ASP A 53 -12.93 -19.18 -0.17
N TYR A 54 -12.69 -17.98 -0.68
CA TYR A 54 -12.04 -17.81 -1.98
C TYR A 54 -10.53 -17.96 -1.92
N LEU A 55 -9.94 -17.80 -0.72
CA LEU A 55 -8.51 -18.02 -0.49
C LEU A 55 -8.32 -19.06 0.60
N THR A 56 -7.31 -19.91 0.45
CA THR A 56 -6.90 -20.81 1.52
C THR A 56 -6.15 -20.00 2.58
N GLU A 57 -5.99 -20.59 3.76
CA GLU A 57 -5.22 -19.96 4.83
C GLU A 57 -3.78 -19.67 4.38
N GLU A 58 -3.18 -20.61 3.66
CA GLU A 58 -1.81 -20.44 3.15
C GLU A 58 -1.70 -19.28 2.16
N GLU A 59 -2.64 -19.20 1.22
CA GLU A 59 -2.68 -18.13 0.24
C GLU A 59 -2.89 -16.77 0.92
N TYR A 60 -3.84 -16.71 1.83
CA TYR A 60 -4.14 -15.50 2.57
C TYR A 60 -2.92 -15.02 3.36
N THR A 61 -2.29 -15.93 4.12
CA THR A 61 -1.13 -15.60 4.94
C THR A 61 0.03 -15.08 4.10
N SER A 62 0.31 -15.74 2.97
CA SER A 62 1.39 -15.34 2.08
C SER A 62 1.19 -13.95 1.50
N ILE A 63 0.02 -13.70 0.93
CA ILE A 63 -0.28 -12.41 0.30
C ILE A 63 -0.38 -11.31 1.36
N ASN A 64 -0.98 -11.60 2.50
CA ASN A 64 -1.13 -10.65 3.58
C ASN A 64 0.22 -10.23 4.17
N ASN A 65 1.17 -11.16 4.27
CA ASN A 65 2.52 -10.85 4.73
C ASN A 65 3.22 -9.89 3.77
N ASP A 66 3.10 -10.12 2.47
CA ASP A 66 3.68 -9.24 1.46
C ASP A 66 3.08 -7.84 1.54
N ASN A 67 1.76 -7.77 1.69
CA ASN A 67 1.06 -6.49 1.82
C ASN A 67 1.46 -5.75 3.09
N SER A 68 1.64 -6.47 4.20
CA SER A 68 2.09 -5.90 5.47
C SER A 68 3.49 -5.30 5.35
N GLU A 69 4.37 -5.93 4.60
CA GLU A 69 5.70 -5.38 4.36
C GLU A 69 5.64 -4.08 3.57
N ILE A 70 4.78 -4.03 2.56
CA ILE A 70 4.57 -2.80 1.78
C ILE A 70 4.10 -1.67 2.70
N ILE A 71 3.14 -1.95 3.57
CA ILE A 71 2.62 -0.97 4.52
C ILE A 71 3.74 -0.46 5.44
N LYS A 72 4.58 -1.35 5.94
CA LYS A 72 5.72 -0.97 6.80
C LYS A 72 6.70 -0.08 6.06
N ILE A 73 7.04 -0.42 4.83
CA ILE A 73 7.97 0.36 4.01
C ILE A 73 7.41 1.76 3.76
N LEU A 74 6.15 1.85 3.34
CA LEU A 74 5.50 3.14 3.07
C LEU A 74 5.42 3.99 4.34
N THR A 75 5.04 3.39 5.46
CA THR A 75 4.94 4.08 6.74
C THR A 75 6.30 4.62 7.18
N THR A 76 7.37 3.84 6.99
CA THR A 76 8.73 4.25 7.33
C THR A 76 9.18 5.43 6.49
N ILE A 77 8.92 5.39 5.18
CA ILE A 77 9.28 6.48 4.27
C ILE A 77 8.54 7.76 4.65
N ILE A 78 7.25 7.66 4.92
CA ILE A 78 6.42 8.80 5.31
C ILE A 78 6.94 9.43 6.59
N LYS A 79 7.28 8.62 7.59
CA LYS A 79 7.84 9.11 8.85
C LYS A 79 9.16 9.85 8.64
N LYS A 80 10.04 9.32 7.81
CA LYS A 80 11.32 9.95 7.51
C LYS A 80 11.13 11.30 6.83
N LEU A 81 10.21 11.37 5.89
CA LEU A 81 9.92 12.62 5.19
C LEU A 81 9.36 13.68 6.14
N LYS A 82 8.51 13.29 7.09
CA LYS A 82 7.96 14.20 8.08
C LYS A 82 9.04 14.74 9.01
N ILE A 83 9.98 13.90 9.41
CA ILE A 83 11.12 14.31 10.26
C ILE A 83 12.00 15.30 9.51
N ASP A 84 12.32 15.02 8.25
CA ASP A 84 13.12 15.92 7.42
C ASP A 84 12.46 17.28 7.27
N THR A 85 11.14 17.29 7.06
CA THR A 85 10.35 18.52 6.94
C THR A 85 10.36 19.28 8.27
N SER A 86 10.28 18.58 9.38
CA SER A 86 10.26 19.19 10.72
C SER A 86 11.61 19.79 11.10
N SER A 87 12.71 19.27 10.56
CA SER A 87 14.05 19.75 10.89
C SER A 87 14.47 20.97 10.07
N ILE A 88 13.64 21.40 9.15
CA ILE A 88 13.84 22.60 8.36
C ILE A 88 13.08 23.76 9.01
#